data_922e9d56de935744401069c4a63aaf87
#
_entry.id   922e9d56de935744401069c4a63aaf87
#
_cell.length_a   1.000
_cell.length_b   1.000
_cell.length_c   1.000
_cell.angle_alpha   90.00
_cell.angle_beta   90.00
_cell.angle_gamma   90.00
#
_symmetry.space_group_name_H-M   'P 1'
#
loop_
_entity.id
_entity.type
_entity.pdbx_description
1 polymer ?
#
loop_
_entity_poly.entity_id
_entity_poly.type
_entity_poly.pdbx_seq_one_letter_code
_entity_poly.pdbx_strand_id
1 'polypeptide(L)'
;YNKATRFYECTDWLMYKLTGEYTASINCASVRWYYNNEEGGYPVDFYNTIGLDDLVEKLPERVLPLGELVGGLTEKAAEDMGLIPGIPVGEGGADAFVGVIGLNAHQPGKLTLITGSSHLHVAQFKDPIHRKGMWGAYPDAIVPGLRMVEGGQTSTGSIVNWFKNQLC
;
A
#
# COMPACT_ATOMS: atom_id res chain seq x y z
N TYR A 1 -2.29 -21.66 -3.26
CA TYR A 1 -3.04 -21.07 -2.14
C TYR A 1 -3.02 -21.98 -0.91
N ASN A 2 -3.48 -23.22 -1.01
CA ASN A 2 -3.68 -24.15 0.12
C ASN A 2 -2.38 -24.52 0.89
N LYS A 3 -1.21 -24.39 0.27
CA LYS A 3 0.09 -24.64 0.90
C LYS A 3 0.67 -23.40 1.59
N ALA A 4 0.13 -22.22 1.31
CA ALA A 4 0.61 -20.99 1.92
C ALA A 4 0.06 -20.85 3.34
N THR A 5 0.95 -20.53 4.26
CA THR A 5 0.62 -20.26 5.68
C THR A 5 0.52 -18.77 5.96
N ARG A 6 1.15 -17.92 5.11
CA ARG A 6 1.16 -16.46 5.24
C ARG A 6 1.23 -15.84 3.86
N PHE A 7 0.57 -14.69 3.72
CA PHE A 7 0.69 -13.82 2.56
C PHE A 7 1.33 -12.49 2.97
N TYR A 8 2.14 -11.95 2.06
CA TYR A 8 2.79 -10.67 2.23
C TYR A 8 2.63 -9.82 0.97
N GLU A 9 2.41 -8.55 1.13
CA GLU A 9 2.82 -7.59 0.12
C GLU A 9 4.36 -7.48 0.14
N CYS A 10 4.95 -7.01 -0.96
CA CYS A 10 6.42 -6.94 -1.06
C CYS A 10 7.02 -6.06 0.05
N THR A 11 6.36 -4.95 0.37
CA THR A 11 6.74 -4.06 1.46
C THR A 11 6.72 -4.78 2.80
N ASP A 12 5.63 -5.47 3.12
CA ASP A 12 5.43 -6.20 4.37
C ASP A 12 6.45 -7.33 4.53
N TRP A 13 6.74 -8.04 3.42
CA TRP A 13 7.80 -9.05 3.40
C TRP A 13 9.17 -8.45 3.71
N LEU A 14 9.47 -7.26 3.17
CA LEU A 14 10.71 -6.55 3.48
C LEU A 14 10.78 -6.18 4.97
N MET A 15 9.70 -5.65 5.54
CA MET A 15 9.62 -5.36 6.97
C MET A 15 9.87 -6.60 7.82
N TYR A 16 9.25 -7.74 7.46
CA TYR A 16 9.53 -9.01 8.10
C TYR A 16 11.00 -9.43 8.01
N LYS A 17 11.64 -9.28 6.84
CA LYS A 17 13.07 -9.61 6.67
C LYS A 17 13.98 -8.72 7.50
N LEU A 18 13.61 -7.46 7.70
CA LEU A 18 14.40 -6.50 8.48
C LEU A 18 14.22 -6.67 9.99
N THR A 19 13.01 -6.97 10.44
CA THR A 19 12.64 -6.92 11.86
C THR A 19 12.27 -8.26 12.48
N GLY A 20 11.85 -9.22 11.67
CA GLY A 20 11.24 -10.47 12.13
C GLY A 20 9.75 -10.34 12.48
N GLU A 21 9.18 -9.13 12.46
CA GLU A 21 7.80 -8.85 12.80
C GLU A 21 6.85 -9.13 11.62
N TYR A 22 5.68 -9.72 11.92
CA TYR A 22 4.64 -9.98 10.92
C TYR A 22 3.60 -8.86 10.94
N THR A 23 3.83 -7.84 10.12
CA THR A 23 2.97 -6.66 9.99
C THR A 23 2.50 -6.47 8.55
N ALA A 24 1.48 -5.65 8.37
CA ALA A 24 1.11 -5.10 7.07
C ALA A 24 1.07 -3.58 7.13
N SER A 25 1.47 -2.95 6.04
CA SER A 25 1.21 -1.54 5.81
C SER A 25 -0.29 -1.31 5.55
N ILE A 26 -0.91 -0.38 6.28
CA ILE A 26 -2.31 -0.01 6.03
C ILE A 26 -2.51 0.48 4.59
N ASN A 27 -1.49 1.10 4.01
CA ASN A 27 -1.50 1.53 2.62
C ASN A 27 -1.70 0.35 1.66
N CYS A 28 -0.87 -0.69 1.79
CA CYS A 28 -0.96 -1.88 0.96
C CYS A 28 -2.20 -2.72 1.29
N ALA A 29 -2.52 -2.89 2.57
CA ALA A 29 -3.67 -3.66 3.02
C ALA A 29 -5.00 -3.07 2.53
N SER A 30 -5.18 -1.76 2.58
CA SER A 30 -6.40 -1.09 2.11
C SER A 30 -6.59 -1.24 0.60
N VAL A 31 -5.52 -1.05 -0.19
CA VAL A 31 -5.59 -1.06 -1.66
C VAL A 31 -5.66 -2.48 -2.24
N ARG A 32 -5.00 -3.45 -1.61
CA ARG A 32 -4.85 -4.81 -2.15
C ARG A 32 -5.78 -5.83 -1.50
N TRP A 33 -6.02 -5.69 -0.21
CA TRP A 33 -6.77 -6.64 0.61
C TRP A 33 -8.09 -6.08 1.12
N TYR A 34 -8.50 -4.90 0.66
CA TYR A 34 -9.74 -4.21 1.07
C TYR A 34 -9.84 -4.00 2.58
N TYR A 35 -8.69 -3.89 3.27
CA TYR A 35 -8.67 -3.57 4.70
C TYR A 35 -9.30 -2.20 4.93
N ASN A 36 -10.23 -2.12 5.88
CA ASN A 36 -10.87 -0.89 6.28
C ASN A 36 -10.97 -0.84 7.81
N ASN A 37 -10.14 -0.05 8.45
CA ASN A 37 -10.12 0.09 9.90
C ASN A 37 -11.41 0.69 10.47
N GLU A 38 -12.17 1.46 9.69
CA GLU A 38 -13.47 2.01 10.10
C GLU A 38 -14.58 0.95 10.08
N GLU A 39 -14.40 -0.14 9.34
CA GLU A 39 -15.35 -1.25 9.21
C GLU A 39 -14.87 -2.54 9.92
N GLY A 40 -13.86 -2.43 10.77
CA GLY A 40 -13.38 -3.54 11.59
C GLY A 40 -12.24 -4.35 10.97
N GLY A 41 -11.61 -3.87 9.90
CA GLY A 41 -10.42 -4.46 9.35
C GLY A 41 -10.60 -5.20 8.03
N TYR A 42 -10.15 -6.44 7.93
CA TYR A 42 -10.30 -7.25 6.72
C TYR A 42 -11.76 -7.69 6.50
N PRO A 43 -12.28 -7.64 5.25
CA PRO A 43 -13.68 -7.94 4.95
C PRO A 43 -13.96 -9.45 4.90
N VAL A 44 -14.10 -10.08 6.06
CA VAL A 44 -14.31 -11.53 6.22
C VAL A 44 -15.48 -12.05 5.38
N ASP A 45 -16.64 -11.38 5.44
CA ASP A 45 -17.84 -11.79 4.69
C ASP A 45 -17.63 -11.76 3.18
N PHE A 46 -16.86 -10.79 2.69
CA PHE A 46 -16.49 -10.73 1.28
C PHE A 46 -15.59 -11.91 0.89
N TYR A 47 -14.59 -12.22 1.71
CA TYR A 47 -13.70 -13.37 1.43
C TYR A 47 -14.44 -14.70 1.47
N ASN A 48 -15.34 -14.89 2.43
CA ASN A 48 -16.22 -16.07 2.51
C ASN A 48 -17.08 -16.20 1.22
N THR A 49 -17.65 -15.09 0.75
CA THR A 49 -18.48 -15.08 -0.46
C THR A 49 -17.73 -15.54 -1.72
N ILE A 50 -16.43 -15.27 -1.79
CA ILE A 50 -15.59 -15.66 -2.95
C ILE A 50 -14.81 -16.96 -2.72
N GLY A 51 -15.06 -17.67 -1.63
CA GLY A 51 -14.44 -18.98 -1.32
C GLY A 51 -13.00 -18.89 -0.79
N LEU A 52 -12.68 -17.81 -0.08
CA LEU A 52 -11.40 -17.58 0.58
C LEU A 52 -11.58 -17.49 2.11
N ASP A 53 -12.32 -18.43 2.69
CA ASP A 53 -12.75 -18.40 4.09
C ASP A 53 -11.61 -18.32 5.10
N ASP A 54 -10.46 -18.91 4.77
CA ASP A 54 -9.25 -18.94 5.60
C ASP A 54 -8.21 -17.86 5.27
N LEU A 55 -8.54 -16.91 4.38
CA LEU A 55 -7.59 -15.89 3.93
C LEU A 55 -7.14 -14.99 5.08
N VAL A 56 -8.06 -14.57 5.94
CA VAL A 56 -7.75 -13.65 7.05
C VAL A 56 -6.73 -14.25 8.01
N GLU A 57 -6.78 -15.58 8.25
CA GLU A 57 -5.82 -16.28 9.09
C GLU A 57 -4.38 -16.25 8.53
N LYS A 58 -4.25 -15.97 7.23
CA LYS A 58 -2.97 -15.92 6.50
C LYS A 58 -2.47 -14.50 6.26
N LEU A 59 -3.26 -13.47 6.59
CA LEU A 59 -2.88 -12.07 6.50
C LEU A 59 -2.33 -11.55 7.84
N PRO A 60 -1.47 -10.52 7.84
CA PRO A 60 -1.00 -9.92 9.08
C PRO A 60 -2.15 -9.29 9.88
N GLU A 61 -2.29 -9.67 11.14
CA GLU A 61 -3.27 -9.06 12.05
C GLU A 61 -2.88 -7.63 12.44
N ARG A 62 -1.57 -7.40 12.61
CA ARG A 62 -1.03 -6.09 12.98
C ARG A 62 -0.84 -5.23 11.74
N VAL A 63 -1.81 -4.35 11.45
CA VAL A 63 -1.78 -3.40 10.35
C VAL A 63 -1.36 -2.03 10.86
N LEU A 64 -0.31 -1.45 10.26
CA LEU A 64 0.34 -0.23 10.75
C LEU A 64 0.23 0.92 9.76
N PRO A 65 0.07 2.17 10.24
CA PRO A 65 0.22 3.37 9.44
C PRO A 65 1.63 3.52 8.86
N LEU A 66 1.75 4.29 7.77
CA LEU A 66 3.04 4.63 7.18
C LEU A 66 3.94 5.33 8.21
N GLY A 67 5.18 4.86 8.34
CA GLY A 67 6.18 5.40 9.27
C GLY A 67 6.04 4.93 10.72
N GLU A 68 4.99 4.19 11.08
CA GLU A 68 4.85 3.62 12.42
C GLU A 68 5.93 2.58 12.69
N LEU A 69 6.37 2.47 13.94
CA LEU A 69 7.44 1.56 14.33
C LEU A 69 7.00 0.08 14.15
N VAL A 70 7.65 -0.62 13.25
CA VAL A 70 7.51 -2.08 13.09
C VAL A 70 8.27 -2.80 14.17
N GLY A 71 9.57 -2.50 14.31
CA GLY A 71 10.49 -3.11 15.26
C GLY A 71 11.90 -2.59 15.07
N GLY A 72 12.86 -3.21 15.76
CA GLY A 72 14.28 -2.96 15.56
C GLY A 72 14.88 -3.84 14.48
N LEU A 73 15.90 -3.34 13.80
CA LEU A 73 16.67 -4.11 12.82
C LEU A 73 17.29 -5.34 13.49
N THR A 74 17.09 -6.53 12.92
CA THR A 74 17.67 -7.76 13.44
C THR A 74 19.20 -7.79 13.27
N GLU A 75 19.89 -8.59 14.07
CA GLU A 75 21.35 -8.81 13.93
C GLU A 75 21.73 -9.25 12.52
N LYS A 76 20.97 -10.20 11.96
CA LYS A 76 21.20 -10.72 10.60
C LYS A 76 21.03 -9.63 9.52
N ALA A 77 19.96 -8.87 9.59
CA ALA A 77 19.72 -7.80 8.60
C ALA A 77 20.76 -6.68 8.73
N ALA A 78 21.16 -6.36 9.98
CA ALA A 78 22.19 -5.37 10.24
C ALA A 78 23.55 -5.80 9.68
N GLU A 79 23.94 -7.07 9.87
CA GLU A 79 25.16 -7.64 9.29
C GLU A 79 25.14 -7.57 7.76
N ASP A 80 24.05 -8.03 7.12
CA ASP A 80 23.90 -8.05 5.67
C ASP A 80 23.98 -6.64 5.04
N MET A 81 23.57 -5.60 5.79
CA MET A 81 23.57 -4.20 5.32
C MET A 81 24.72 -3.33 5.83
N GLY A 82 25.58 -3.86 6.70
CA GLY A 82 26.64 -3.09 7.33
C GLY A 82 26.13 -2.04 8.30
N LEU A 83 25.00 -2.28 8.99
CA LEU A 83 24.34 -1.40 9.93
C LEU A 83 24.45 -1.92 11.37
N ILE A 84 23.88 -1.17 12.30
CA ILE A 84 23.84 -1.53 13.74
C ILE A 84 22.52 -2.21 14.05
N PRO A 85 22.50 -3.36 14.76
CA PRO A 85 21.27 -4.00 15.22
C PRO A 85 20.44 -3.06 16.10
N GLY A 86 19.11 -3.22 16.04
CA GLY A 86 18.18 -2.45 16.86
C GLY A 86 17.82 -1.06 16.31
N ILE A 87 18.38 -0.64 15.17
CA ILE A 87 17.93 0.59 14.50
C ILE A 87 16.42 0.49 14.26
N PRO A 88 15.63 1.54 14.64
CA PRO A 88 14.19 1.54 14.41
C PRO A 88 13.83 1.42 12.92
N VAL A 89 12.92 0.52 12.61
CA VAL A 89 12.39 0.32 11.25
C VAL A 89 10.94 0.76 11.23
N GLY A 90 10.64 1.78 10.41
CA GLY A 90 9.28 2.29 10.21
C GLY A 90 8.56 1.55 9.10
N GLU A 91 7.23 1.41 9.21
CA GLU A 91 6.38 0.76 8.21
C GLU A 91 6.40 1.53 6.87
N GLY A 92 6.59 0.78 5.80
CA GLY A 92 6.64 1.30 4.45
C GLY A 92 5.27 1.29 3.74
N GLY A 93 5.30 1.54 2.43
CA GLY A 93 4.11 1.47 1.58
C GLY A 93 4.48 1.43 0.10
N ALA A 94 3.47 1.39 -0.77
CA ALA A 94 3.69 1.45 -2.20
C ALA A 94 4.34 2.80 -2.59
N ASP A 95 5.33 2.74 -3.47
CA ASP A 95 6.18 3.86 -3.88
C ASP A 95 5.38 5.10 -4.34
N ALA A 96 4.35 4.87 -5.14
CA ALA A 96 3.46 5.92 -5.62
C ALA A 96 2.79 6.70 -4.49
N PHE A 97 2.32 6.02 -3.45
CA PHE A 97 1.60 6.64 -2.35
C PHE A 97 2.54 7.26 -1.32
N VAL A 98 3.68 6.63 -1.05
CA VAL A 98 4.75 7.24 -0.25
C VAL A 98 5.30 8.49 -0.95
N GLY A 99 5.38 8.48 -2.27
CA GLY A 99 5.75 9.62 -3.09
C GLY A 99 4.86 10.86 -2.88
N VAL A 100 3.58 10.68 -2.55
CA VAL A 100 2.66 11.78 -2.20
C VAL A 100 3.16 12.56 -0.98
N ILE A 101 3.72 11.86 0.02
CA ILE A 101 4.33 12.48 1.20
C ILE A 101 5.59 13.23 0.80
N GLY A 102 6.47 12.59 0.02
CA GLY A 102 7.72 13.19 -0.46
C GLY A 102 7.51 14.46 -1.28
N LEU A 103 6.40 14.55 -2.02
CA LEU A 103 5.99 15.73 -2.78
C LEU A 103 5.29 16.79 -1.92
N ASN A 104 5.12 16.55 -0.63
CA ASN A 104 4.31 17.39 0.26
C ASN A 104 2.89 17.66 -0.28
N ALA A 105 2.30 16.65 -0.93
CA ALA A 105 0.97 16.71 -1.56
C ALA A 105 -0.08 15.90 -0.79
N HIS A 106 0.20 15.55 0.46
CA HIS A 106 -0.64 14.70 1.31
C HIS A 106 -1.84 15.40 1.94
N GLN A 107 -2.01 16.70 1.73
CA GLN A 107 -3.12 17.47 2.28
C GLN A 107 -4.33 17.52 1.33
N PRO A 108 -5.57 17.63 1.85
CA PRO A 108 -6.74 17.88 1.02
C PRO A 108 -6.59 19.10 0.12
N GLY A 109 -7.16 19.02 -1.10
CA GLY A 109 -7.05 20.08 -2.10
C GLY A 109 -5.84 20.00 -3.01
N LYS A 110 -4.96 19.02 -2.79
CA LYS A 110 -3.83 18.72 -3.68
C LYS A 110 -4.09 17.44 -4.48
N LEU A 111 -3.64 17.45 -5.74
CA LEU A 111 -3.66 16.30 -6.64
C LEU A 111 -2.22 15.95 -7.02
N THR A 112 -1.83 14.72 -6.79
CA THR A 112 -0.53 14.19 -7.23
C THR A 112 -0.74 13.42 -8.53
N LEU A 113 0.10 13.71 -9.53
CA LEU A 113 0.20 12.94 -10.76
C LEU A 113 1.53 12.18 -10.76
N ILE A 114 1.44 10.87 -10.77
CA ILE A 114 2.58 9.96 -10.88
C ILE A 114 2.62 9.47 -12.32
N THR A 115 3.73 9.76 -13.00
CA THR A 115 3.87 9.51 -14.44
C THR A 115 4.88 8.41 -14.70
N GLY A 116 4.56 7.57 -15.68
CA GLY A 116 5.42 6.46 -16.12
C GLY A 116 4.85 5.82 -17.38
N SER A 117 4.95 4.51 -17.48
CA SER A 117 4.24 3.70 -18.50
C SER A 117 2.72 3.84 -18.38
N SER A 118 2.26 4.05 -17.17
CA SER A 118 0.89 4.45 -16.79
C SER A 118 0.91 5.79 -16.05
N HIS A 119 -0.25 6.41 -15.90
CA HIS A 119 -0.44 7.57 -15.02
C HIS A 119 -1.36 7.20 -13.86
N LEU A 120 -1.00 7.65 -12.67
CA LEU A 120 -1.82 7.52 -11.47
C LEU A 120 -2.06 8.92 -10.88
N HIS A 121 -3.33 9.24 -10.63
CA HIS A 121 -3.74 10.46 -9.96
C HIS A 121 -4.15 10.09 -8.54
N VAL A 122 -3.58 10.76 -7.55
CA VAL A 122 -3.84 10.49 -6.13
C VAL A 122 -4.23 11.78 -5.43
N ALA A 123 -5.32 11.74 -4.68
CA ALA A 123 -5.77 12.84 -3.84
C ALA A 123 -6.28 12.32 -2.50
N GLN A 124 -6.33 13.20 -1.48
CA GLN A 124 -6.86 12.87 -0.17
C GLN A 124 -7.99 13.82 0.23
N PHE A 125 -8.95 13.30 0.96
CA PHE A 125 -10.15 14.01 1.41
C PHE A 125 -10.47 13.65 2.86
N LYS A 126 -11.21 14.52 3.53
CA LYS A 126 -11.74 14.23 4.87
C LYS A 126 -12.95 13.30 4.81
N ASP A 127 -13.80 13.51 3.83
CA ASP A 127 -15.03 12.73 3.64
C ASP A 127 -14.82 11.69 2.52
N PRO A 128 -15.52 10.54 2.57
CA PRO A 128 -15.42 9.53 1.52
C PRO A 128 -16.00 10.06 0.21
N ILE A 129 -15.26 9.88 -0.87
CA ILE A 129 -15.69 10.25 -2.21
C ILE A 129 -15.72 9.02 -3.09
N HIS A 130 -16.91 8.70 -3.61
CA HIS A 130 -17.13 7.62 -4.54
C HIS A 130 -17.69 8.17 -5.86
N ARG A 131 -16.96 8.02 -6.93
CA ARG A 131 -17.36 8.44 -8.28
C ARG A 131 -16.91 7.41 -9.32
N LYS A 132 -17.65 7.31 -10.41
CA LYS A 132 -17.27 6.45 -11.52
C LYS A 132 -15.89 6.85 -12.06
N GLY A 133 -14.99 5.87 -12.22
CA GLY A 133 -13.61 6.08 -12.69
C GLY A 133 -12.60 6.42 -11.59
N MET A 134 -13.02 6.37 -10.34
CA MET A 134 -12.14 6.51 -9.17
C MET A 134 -12.18 5.23 -8.34
N TRP A 135 -11.04 4.87 -7.74
CA TRP A 135 -10.91 3.82 -6.75
C TRP A 135 -10.69 4.42 -5.36
N GLY A 136 -11.08 3.70 -4.34
CA GLY A 136 -11.15 4.16 -2.95
C GLY A 136 -12.63 4.42 -2.58
N ALA A 137 -12.94 5.15 -1.52
CA ALA A 137 -12.01 5.87 -0.65
C ALA A 137 -11.35 4.92 0.35
N TYR A 138 -10.01 4.98 0.46
CA TYR A 138 -9.23 4.13 1.35
C TYR A 138 -8.89 4.92 2.63
N PRO A 139 -9.49 4.57 3.80
CA PRO A 139 -9.23 5.27 5.04
C PRO A 139 -7.78 5.08 5.49
N ASP A 140 -7.17 6.14 6.00
CA ASP A 140 -5.84 6.16 6.62
C ASP A 140 -4.69 5.62 5.74
N ALA A 141 -4.95 5.37 4.45
CA ALA A 141 -3.99 4.70 3.57
C ALA A 141 -2.68 5.47 3.35
N ILE A 142 -2.67 6.80 3.51
CA ILE A 142 -1.44 7.62 3.45
C ILE A 142 -1.29 8.42 4.75
N VAL A 143 -2.31 9.15 5.16
CA VAL A 143 -2.29 9.98 6.36
C VAL A 143 -3.49 9.62 7.24
N PRO A 144 -3.27 9.32 8.52
CA PRO A 144 -4.36 9.05 9.45
C PRO A 144 -5.42 10.18 9.46
N GLY A 145 -6.69 9.81 9.47
CA GLY A 145 -7.82 10.73 9.44
C GLY A 145 -8.18 11.27 8.06
N LEU A 146 -7.49 10.84 7.01
CA LEU A 146 -7.82 11.18 5.62
C LEU A 146 -8.16 9.92 4.82
N ARG A 147 -8.92 10.10 3.76
CA ARG A 147 -9.26 9.04 2.81
C ARG A 147 -8.59 9.29 1.48
N MET A 148 -7.82 8.32 1.02
CA MET A 148 -7.17 8.36 -0.26
C MET A 148 -8.14 7.90 -1.36
N VAL A 149 -8.13 8.62 -2.46
CA VAL A 149 -8.75 8.19 -3.72
C VAL A 149 -7.73 8.20 -4.83
N GLU A 150 -7.90 7.30 -5.77
CA GLU A 150 -7.03 7.22 -6.93
C GLU A 150 -7.82 7.11 -8.23
N GLY A 151 -7.23 7.62 -9.31
CA GLY A 151 -7.69 7.41 -10.67
C GLY A 151 -6.50 7.11 -11.57
N GLY A 152 -6.62 6.10 -12.42
CA GLY A 152 -5.50 5.63 -13.22
C GLY A 152 -5.79 5.60 -14.72
N GLN A 153 -4.73 5.88 -15.48
CA GLN A 153 -4.66 5.61 -16.92
C GLN A 153 -3.59 4.55 -17.15
N THR A 154 -3.98 3.36 -17.48
CA THR A 154 -3.11 2.16 -17.54
C THR A 154 -2.08 2.19 -18.66
N SER A 155 -2.27 3.02 -19.69
CA SER A 155 -1.33 3.11 -20.82
C SER A 155 -1.20 4.56 -21.28
N THR A 156 -0.12 5.20 -20.90
CA THR A 156 0.19 6.60 -21.24
C THR A 156 1.54 6.69 -21.93
N GLY A 157 2.66 6.62 -21.23
CA GLY A 157 3.97 6.56 -21.85
C GLY A 157 4.13 5.39 -22.81
N SER A 158 3.54 4.24 -22.50
CA SER A 158 3.56 3.07 -23.39
C SER A 158 2.75 3.27 -24.67
N ILE A 159 1.61 3.98 -24.63
CA ILE A 159 0.85 4.27 -25.87
C ILE A 159 1.57 5.29 -26.75
N VAL A 160 2.24 6.28 -26.15
CA VAL A 160 3.10 7.24 -26.88
C VAL A 160 4.24 6.50 -27.59
N ASN A 161 4.91 5.59 -26.88
CA ASN A 161 5.96 4.78 -27.49
C ASN A 161 5.44 3.84 -28.57
N TRP A 162 4.26 3.24 -28.38
CA TRP A 162 3.59 2.46 -29.41
C TRP A 162 3.30 3.31 -30.65
N PHE A 163 2.71 4.50 -30.46
CA PHE A 163 2.41 5.43 -31.56
C PHE A 163 3.67 5.76 -32.36
N LYS A 164 4.75 6.15 -31.66
CA LYS A 164 6.04 6.45 -32.29
C LYS A 164 6.56 5.28 -33.13
N ASN A 165 6.46 4.05 -32.61
CA ASN A 165 7.05 2.89 -33.26
C ASN A 165 6.18 2.29 -34.39
N GLN A 166 4.87 2.59 -34.42
CA GLN A 166 3.94 2.03 -35.39
C GLN A 166 3.51 3.02 -36.46
N LEU A 167 3.52 4.32 -36.16
CA LEU A 167 2.93 5.34 -37.01
C LEU A 167 3.90 6.48 -37.42
N CYS A 168 5.08 6.54 -36.86
CA CYS A 168 6.18 7.43 -37.22
C CYS A 168 7.39 6.64 -37.69
#